data_30d776a192300badf26ff1195a431939
#
_entry.id   30d776a192300badf26ff1195a431939
#
_cell.length_a   1.000
_cell.length_b   1.000
_cell.length_c   1.000
_cell.angle_alpha   90.00
_cell.angle_beta   90.00
_cell.angle_gamma   90.00
#
_symmetry.space_group_name_H-M   'P 1'
#
loop_
_entity.id
_entity.type
_entity.pdbx_description
1 polymer ?
#
loop_
_entity_poly.entity_id
_entity_poly.type
_entity_poly.pdbx_seq_one_letter_code
_entity_poly.pdbx_strand_id
1 'polypeptide(L)'
;PNLGFYRNFHKILRISDVNYVYRKKNIADYEGVGAKNIKVLLPYYIERNNFKEDCKDTIPIAFLGHFENDGRDKYIKALIDAKVPVTVYNGSDWEKAPLYEGIKSCIKPGKREKEYNHTINECKIAIVFLSKLNSDTYTRRCFEIPATQTLMLSEYTDDLNRMFPADECAVYFKSPEEMVEKCKYLLSH
;
A
#
# COMPACT_ATOMS: atom_id res chain seq x y z
N PRO A 1 -13.37 -23.23 1.73
CA PRO A 1 -12.51 -23.14 0.56
C PRO A 1 -13.01 -24.09 -0.53
N ASN A 2 -13.09 -23.63 -1.78
CA ASN A 2 -13.52 -24.47 -2.89
C ASN A 2 -12.40 -25.44 -3.23
N LEU A 3 -12.44 -26.66 -2.67
CA LEU A 3 -11.44 -27.73 -2.86
C LEU A 3 -11.20 -28.06 -4.35
N GLY A 4 -12.24 -27.94 -5.19
CA GLY A 4 -12.13 -28.14 -6.63
C GLY A 4 -11.25 -27.09 -7.32
N PHE A 5 -11.35 -25.83 -6.91
CA PHE A 5 -10.50 -24.75 -7.40
C PHE A 5 -9.02 -25.00 -7.10
N TYR A 6 -8.69 -25.29 -5.84
CA TYR A 6 -7.29 -25.56 -5.44
C TYR A 6 -6.71 -26.78 -6.15
N ARG A 7 -7.47 -27.84 -6.31
CA ARG A 7 -7.02 -29.03 -7.03
C ARG A 7 -6.67 -28.75 -8.49
N ASN A 8 -7.49 -27.95 -9.17
CA ASN A 8 -7.23 -27.57 -10.55
C ASN A 8 -6.07 -26.58 -10.66
N PHE A 9 -5.98 -25.62 -9.74
CA PHE A 9 -4.86 -24.69 -9.67
C PHE A 9 -3.53 -25.42 -9.51
N HIS A 10 -3.41 -26.38 -8.58
CA HIS A 10 -2.20 -27.19 -8.41
C HIS A 10 -1.83 -28.00 -9.66
N LYS A 11 -2.82 -28.50 -10.41
CA LYS A 11 -2.54 -29.19 -11.69
C LYS A 11 -1.92 -28.22 -12.71
N ILE A 12 -2.48 -27.01 -12.83
CA ILE A 12 -1.99 -25.98 -13.75
C ILE A 12 -0.55 -25.62 -13.39
N LEU A 13 -0.22 -25.39 -12.11
CA LEU A 13 1.12 -25.05 -11.66
C LEU A 13 2.17 -26.10 -12.08
N ARG A 14 1.81 -27.38 -12.09
CA ARG A 14 2.72 -28.49 -12.46
C ARG A 14 3.03 -28.57 -13.93
N ILE A 15 2.09 -28.16 -14.80
CA ILE A 15 2.20 -28.28 -16.26
C ILE A 15 2.64 -26.98 -16.93
N SER A 16 2.67 -25.87 -16.19
CA SER A 16 3.09 -24.57 -16.70
C SER A 16 4.60 -24.52 -16.88
N ASP A 17 5.08 -23.98 -17.98
CA ASP A 17 6.50 -23.78 -18.28
C ASP A 17 7.16 -22.80 -17.33
N VAL A 18 6.42 -21.76 -16.93
CA VAL A 18 6.84 -20.73 -15.97
C VAL A 18 5.69 -20.39 -15.04
N ASN A 19 5.99 -20.31 -13.75
CA ASN A 19 5.05 -19.88 -12.72
C ASN A 19 5.49 -18.56 -12.12
N TYR A 20 4.59 -17.58 -12.04
CA TYR A 20 4.87 -16.30 -11.42
C TYR A 20 4.20 -16.21 -10.05
N VAL A 21 4.96 -15.75 -9.06
CA VAL A 21 4.48 -15.44 -7.71
C VAL A 21 4.66 -13.97 -7.42
N TYR A 22 3.71 -13.39 -6.70
CA TYR A 22 3.79 -12.00 -6.29
C TYR A 22 4.76 -11.78 -5.11
N ARG A 23 4.88 -12.78 -4.23
CA ARG A 23 5.68 -12.71 -3.00
C ARG A 23 6.70 -13.84 -2.97
N LYS A 24 7.92 -13.53 -2.55
CA LYS A 24 9.00 -14.53 -2.40
C LYS A 24 8.59 -15.70 -1.51
N LYS A 25 7.83 -15.43 -0.42
CA LYS A 25 7.34 -16.48 0.49
C LYS A 25 6.48 -17.54 -0.19
N ASN A 26 5.79 -17.18 -1.29
CA ASN A 26 4.95 -18.12 -2.02
C ASN A 26 5.75 -19.10 -2.90
N ILE A 27 7.05 -18.91 -3.06
CA ILE A 27 7.90 -19.83 -3.83
C ILE A 27 7.83 -21.23 -3.21
N ALA A 28 8.04 -21.35 -1.90
CA ALA A 28 8.00 -22.63 -1.20
C ALA A 28 6.63 -23.33 -1.31
N ASP A 29 5.53 -22.56 -1.26
CA ASP A 29 4.17 -23.11 -1.44
C ASP A 29 3.99 -23.73 -2.83
N TYR A 30 4.50 -23.07 -3.86
CA TYR A 30 4.42 -23.54 -5.25
C TYR A 30 5.34 -24.72 -5.51
N GLU A 31 6.56 -24.70 -4.97
CA GLU A 31 7.49 -25.87 -5.01
C GLU A 31 6.88 -27.08 -4.34
N GLY A 32 6.25 -26.89 -3.17
CA GLY A 32 5.58 -27.94 -2.40
C GLY A 32 4.45 -28.67 -3.16
N VAL A 33 3.83 -28.01 -4.15
CA VAL A 33 2.83 -28.64 -5.03
C VAL A 33 3.40 -29.10 -6.37
N GLY A 34 4.72 -29.04 -6.57
CA GLY A 34 5.42 -29.54 -7.74
C GLY A 34 5.49 -28.56 -8.92
N ALA A 35 5.30 -27.28 -8.68
CA ALA A 35 5.55 -26.25 -9.69
C ALA A 35 7.05 -26.12 -10.02
N LYS A 36 7.37 -25.79 -11.26
CA LYS A 36 8.73 -25.57 -11.75
C LYS A 36 8.89 -24.14 -12.26
N ASN A 37 10.15 -23.69 -12.44
CA ASN A 37 10.46 -22.36 -12.97
C ASN A 37 9.66 -21.24 -12.31
N ILE A 38 9.73 -21.13 -10.98
CA ILE A 38 9.00 -20.13 -10.23
C ILE A 38 9.80 -18.82 -10.24
N LYS A 39 9.16 -17.74 -10.65
CA LYS A 39 9.75 -16.40 -10.71
C LYS A 39 8.89 -15.42 -9.91
N VAL A 40 9.55 -14.48 -9.23
CA VAL A 40 8.84 -13.37 -8.60
C VAL A 40 8.52 -12.34 -9.68
N LEU A 41 7.24 -11.99 -9.80
CA LEU A 41 6.77 -10.87 -10.62
C LEU A 41 6.44 -9.71 -9.69
N LEU A 42 7.29 -8.68 -9.71
CA LEU A 42 7.05 -7.46 -8.95
C LEU A 42 5.80 -6.72 -9.45
N PRO A 43 5.10 -6.00 -8.59
CA PRO A 43 4.06 -5.09 -9.04
C PRO A 43 4.66 -3.99 -9.92
N TYR A 44 3.79 -3.35 -10.68
CA TYR A 44 4.14 -2.31 -11.63
C TYR A 44 3.08 -1.20 -11.60
N TYR A 45 3.41 -0.04 -12.11
CA TYR A 45 2.45 0.99 -12.45
C TYR A 45 2.10 0.92 -13.95
N ILE A 46 1.02 1.55 -14.33
CA ILE A 46 0.57 1.64 -15.72
C ILE A 46 0.60 3.12 -16.11
N GLU A 47 1.49 3.51 -17.02
CA GLU A 47 1.73 4.90 -17.41
C GLU A 47 0.46 5.68 -17.77
N ARG A 48 -0.47 5.05 -18.50
CA ARG A 48 -1.75 5.68 -18.85
C ARG A 48 -2.69 5.95 -17.66
N ASN A 49 -2.42 5.32 -16.50
CA ASN A 49 -3.25 5.39 -15.30
C ASN A 49 -2.53 6.10 -14.14
N ASN A 50 -1.20 6.03 -14.12
CA ASN A 50 -0.38 6.55 -13.03
C ASN A 50 0.72 7.43 -13.63
N PHE A 51 0.51 8.72 -13.60
CA PHE A 51 1.40 9.72 -14.19
C PHE A 51 1.30 11.05 -13.43
N LYS A 52 2.33 11.87 -13.55
CA LYS A 52 2.34 13.21 -12.96
C LYS A 52 1.35 14.11 -13.67
N GLU A 53 0.50 14.78 -12.89
CA GLU A 53 -0.40 15.85 -13.34
C GLU A 53 0.11 17.21 -12.87
N ASP A 54 -0.14 18.24 -13.65
CA ASP A 54 0.12 19.63 -13.24
C ASP A 54 -1.08 20.11 -12.38
N CYS A 55 -1.00 19.87 -11.09
CA CYS A 55 -2.01 20.27 -10.12
C CYS A 55 -1.34 20.77 -8.83
N LYS A 56 -2.12 21.46 -7.99
CA LYS A 56 -1.65 21.98 -6.70
C LYS A 56 -1.77 20.90 -5.63
N ASP A 57 -0.80 20.88 -4.71
CA ASP A 57 -0.84 20.05 -3.50
C ASP A 57 -1.90 20.60 -2.52
N THR A 58 -3.12 20.10 -2.63
CA THR A 58 -4.25 20.53 -1.79
C THR A 58 -4.51 19.62 -0.61
N ILE A 59 -3.95 18.41 -0.63
CA ILE A 59 -4.12 17.37 0.38
C ILE A 59 -2.79 17.16 1.11
N PRO A 60 -2.69 17.56 2.39
CA PRO A 60 -1.43 17.41 3.12
C PRO A 60 -0.96 15.94 3.20
N ILE A 61 -1.83 15.05 3.69
CA ILE A 61 -1.54 13.63 3.84
C ILE A 61 -2.78 12.83 3.45
N ALA A 62 -2.60 11.78 2.65
CA ALA A 62 -3.69 10.85 2.35
C ALA A 62 -3.26 9.38 2.47
N PHE A 63 -4.22 8.54 2.84
CA PHE A 63 -4.21 7.11 2.61
C PHE A 63 -5.38 6.75 1.68
N LEU A 64 -5.09 6.05 0.59
CA LEU A 64 -6.10 5.59 -0.37
C LEU A 64 -6.20 4.06 -0.31
N GLY A 65 -7.18 3.53 0.42
CA GLY A 65 -7.33 2.08 0.53
C GLY A 65 -8.40 1.62 1.50
N HIS A 66 -8.65 0.33 1.47
CA HIS A 66 -9.60 -0.34 2.37
C HIS A 66 -9.00 -0.53 3.76
N PHE A 67 -9.88 -0.79 4.72
CA PHE A 67 -9.48 -1.22 6.05
C PHE A 67 -9.08 -2.70 6.06
N GLU A 68 -8.04 -3.03 6.79
CA GLU A 68 -7.71 -4.37 7.26
C GLU A 68 -7.48 -4.32 8.77
N ASN A 69 -7.88 -5.38 9.46
CA ASN A 69 -7.68 -5.47 10.91
C ASN A 69 -6.22 -5.86 11.25
N ASP A 70 -5.29 -4.99 10.87
CA ASP A 70 -3.84 -5.15 11.02
C ASP A 70 -3.21 -4.02 11.85
N GLY A 71 -4.06 -3.15 12.44
CA GLY A 71 -3.67 -2.04 13.30
C GLY A 71 -3.48 -0.70 12.56
N ARG A 72 -3.79 -0.61 11.25
CA ARG A 72 -3.66 0.65 10.48
C ARG A 72 -4.55 1.79 11.01
N ASP A 73 -5.64 1.48 11.66
CA ASP A 73 -6.50 2.45 12.34
C ASP A 73 -5.80 3.17 13.50
N LYS A 74 -4.88 2.50 14.19
CA LYS A 74 -4.06 3.09 15.27
C LYS A 74 -3.12 4.16 14.71
N TYR A 75 -2.55 3.94 13.53
CA TYR A 75 -1.68 4.90 12.86
C TYR A 75 -2.48 6.15 12.43
N ILE A 76 -3.65 5.97 11.84
CA ILE A 76 -4.52 7.09 11.48
C ILE A 76 -4.97 7.85 12.73
N LYS A 77 -5.35 7.13 13.80
CA LYS A 77 -5.73 7.75 15.09
C LYS A 77 -4.58 8.57 15.68
N ALA A 78 -3.35 8.06 15.64
CA ALA A 78 -2.17 8.77 16.14
C ALA A 78 -1.94 10.10 15.40
N LEU A 79 -2.13 10.15 14.08
CA LEU A 79 -2.05 11.40 13.32
C LEU A 79 -3.12 12.40 13.78
N ILE A 80 -4.36 11.95 13.94
CA ILE A 80 -5.48 12.81 14.39
C ILE A 80 -5.20 13.36 15.80
N ASP A 81 -4.77 12.50 16.75
CA ASP A 81 -4.46 12.90 18.12
C ASP A 81 -3.32 13.91 18.19
N ALA A 82 -2.35 13.77 17.28
CA ALA A 82 -1.24 14.71 17.14
C ALA A 82 -1.58 15.99 16.35
N LYS A 83 -2.86 16.16 15.94
CA LYS A 83 -3.37 17.25 15.09
C LYS A 83 -2.65 17.38 13.74
N VAL A 84 -2.18 16.25 13.20
CA VAL A 84 -1.61 16.17 11.86
C VAL A 84 -2.76 15.93 10.87
N PRO A 85 -2.94 16.77 9.85
CA PRO A 85 -4.05 16.63 8.91
C PRO A 85 -3.88 15.40 8.05
N VAL A 86 -4.84 14.48 8.09
CA VAL A 86 -4.87 13.26 7.30
C VAL A 86 -6.26 13.05 6.69
N THR A 87 -6.31 12.56 5.46
CA THR A 87 -7.53 12.11 4.78
C THR A 87 -7.40 10.64 4.41
N VAL A 88 -8.42 9.86 4.75
CA VAL A 88 -8.53 8.45 4.33
C VAL A 88 -9.57 8.38 3.22
N TYR A 89 -9.17 8.00 2.02
CA TYR A 89 -10.09 7.70 0.93
C TYR A 89 -10.48 6.23 0.99
N ASN A 90 -11.72 5.98 1.42
CA ASN A 90 -12.21 4.66 1.75
C ASN A 90 -12.30 3.75 0.51
N GLY A 91 -11.52 2.69 0.51
CA GLY A 91 -11.73 1.58 -0.41
C GLY A 91 -12.93 0.72 0.00
N SER A 92 -13.02 0.34 1.28
CA SER A 92 -14.12 -0.35 1.96
C SER A 92 -13.77 -0.64 3.42
N ASP A 93 -14.77 -1.03 4.19
CA ASP A 93 -14.67 -1.68 5.50
C ASP A 93 -14.11 -0.84 6.66
N TRP A 94 -13.86 0.46 6.46
CA TRP A 94 -13.35 1.32 7.54
C TRP A 94 -14.32 1.44 8.71
N GLU A 95 -15.62 1.29 8.49
CA GLU A 95 -16.64 1.24 9.52
C GLU A 95 -16.50 0.05 10.47
N LYS A 96 -15.71 -0.96 10.10
CA LYS A 96 -15.36 -2.13 10.93
C LYS A 96 -14.11 -1.91 11.80
N ALA A 97 -13.43 -0.78 11.64
CA ALA A 97 -12.22 -0.49 12.40
C ALA A 97 -12.53 -0.34 13.88
N PRO A 98 -11.75 -0.94 14.79
CA PRO A 98 -11.94 -0.79 16.24
C PRO A 98 -11.94 0.67 16.71
N LEU A 99 -11.18 1.55 16.05
CA LEU A 99 -11.08 2.96 16.38
C LEU A 99 -11.92 3.86 15.46
N TYR A 100 -12.91 3.31 14.74
CA TYR A 100 -13.71 4.03 13.74
C TYR A 100 -14.26 5.36 14.24
N GLU A 101 -14.91 5.39 15.43
CA GLU A 101 -15.49 6.61 15.99
C GLU A 101 -14.47 7.75 16.16
N GLY A 102 -13.21 7.40 16.46
CA GLY A 102 -12.13 8.36 16.63
C GLY A 102 -11.48 8.84 15.32
N ILE A 103 -11.78 8.19 14.19
CA ILE A 103 -11.16 8.48 12.89
C ILE A 103 -12.18 8.82 11.79
N LYS A 104 -13.47 8.61 12.01
CA LYS A 104 -14.51 8.76 10.98
C LYS A 104 -14.55 10.15 10.31
N SER A 105 -14.14 11.20 11.04
CA SER A 105 -14.11 12.57 10.52
C SER A 105 -13.11 12.79 9.36
N CYS A 106 -12.07 11.96 9.27
CA CYS A 106 -11.09 12.04 8.20
C CYS A 106 -11.38 11.09 7.02
N ILE A 107 -12.44 10.25 7.14
CA ILE A 107 -12.77 9.27 6.10
C ILE A 107 -13.68 9.92 5.05
N LYS A 108 -13.28 9.81 3.79
CA LYS A 108 -14.00 10.30 2.62
C LYS A 108 -14.32 9.15 1.65
N PRO A 109 -15.26 9.33 0.71
CA PRO A 109 -15.54 8.35 -0.34
C PRO A 109 -14.28 7.96 -1.10
N GLY A 110 -14.19 6.69 -1.48
CA GLY A 110 -13.06 6.14 -2.22
C GLY A 110 -12.92 6.74 -3.61
N LYS A 111 -11.70 6.70 -4.12
CA LYS A 111 -11.32 7.19 -5.44
C LYS A 111 -10.92 6.03 -6.35
N ARG A 112 -11.28 6.11 -7.63
CA ARG A 112 -10.99 5.07 -8.62
C ARG A 112 -10.45 5.67 -9.92
N GLU A 113 -9.69 4.90 -10.67
CA GLU A 113 -9.21 5.24 -12.01
C GLU A 113 -8.55 6.63 -12.08
N LYS A 114 -9.09 7.52 -12.90
CA LYS A 114 -8.56 8.88 -13.09
C LYS A 114 -8.61 9.70 -11.79
N GLU A 115 -9.70 9.59 -11.02
CA GLU A 115 -9.80 10.29 -9.74
C GLU A 115 -8.75 9.80 -8.72
N TYR A 116 -8.39 8.51 -8.76
CA TYR A 116 -7.33 7.96 -7.91
C TYR A 116 -5.99 8.60 -8.26
N ASN A 117 -5.62 8.63 -9.55
CA ASN A 117 -4.39 9.28 -9.99
C ASN A 117 -4.35 10.76 -9.63
N HIS A 118 -5.43 11.49 -9.93
CA HIS A 118 -5.56 12.92 -9.60
C HIS A 118 -5.41 13.17 -8.10
N THR A 119 -6.13 12.40 -7.27
CA THR A 119 -6.04 12.55 -5.81
C THR A 119 -4.63 12.30 -5.27
N ILE A 120 -3.89 11.33 -5.82
CA ILE A 120 -2.48 11.11 -5.42
C ILE A 120 -1.63 12.32 -5.82
N ASN A 121 -1.82 12.88 -7.03
CA ASN A 121 -1.11 14.07 -7.49
C ASN A 121 -1.40 15.32 -6.62
N GLU A 122 -2.59 15.42 -6.02
CA GLU A 122 -2.92 16.49 -5.08
C GLU A 122 -2.31 16.30 -3.67
N CYS A 123 -1.75 15.12 -3.37
CA CYS A 123 -1.18 14.84 -2.06
C CYS A 123 0.27 15.31 -1.94
N LYS A 124 0.61 16.00 -0.85
CA LYS A 124 2.01 16.16 -0.47
C LYS A 124 2.64 14.83 -0.06
N ILE A 125 1.92 14.05 0.75
CA ILE A 125 2.38 12.77 1.29
C ILE A 125 1.29 11.72 1.09
N ALA A 126 1.60 10.61 0.45
CA ALA A 126 0.73 9.45 0.33
C ALA A 126 1.23 8.30 1.20
N ILE A 127 0.38 7.85 2.16
CA ILE A 127 0.71 6.76 3.09
C ILE A 127 0.48 5.42 2.40
N VAL A 128 1.37 4.46 2.69
CA VAL A 128 1.22 3.06 2.30
C VAL A 128 1.27 2.17 3.54
N PHE A 129 0.18 1.45 3.80
CA PHE A 129 0.17 0.30 4.72
C PHE A 129 0.30 -1.00 3.94
N LEU A 130 1.05 -1.93 4.51
CA LEU A 130 1.29 -3.26 3.95
C LEU A 130 0.36 -4.27 4.63
N SER A 131 -0.28 -5.15 3.85
CA SER A 131 -1.18 -6.16 4.39
C SER A 131 -0.41 -7.18 5.24
N LYS A 132 -0.65 -7.19 6.54
CA LYS A 132 -0.09 -8.19 7.45
C LYS A 132 -0.73 -9.56 7.25
N LEU A 133 -2.01 -9.58 6.89
CA LEU A 133 -2.74 -10.81 6.56
C LEU A 133 -2.11 -11.54 5.38
N ASN A 134 -1.66 -10.80 4.38
CA ASN A 134 -0.97 -11.33 3.22
C ASN A 134 0.55 -11.43 3.43
N SER A 135 1.09 -10.94 4.55
CA SER A 135 2.53 -10.78 4.80
C SER A 135 3.21 -10.04 3.64
N ASP A 136 2.61 -8.92 3.23
CA ASP A 136 3.16 -8.10 2.15
C ASP A 136 4.46 -7.44 2.61
N THR A 137 5.49 -7.51 1.76
CA THR A 137 6.72 -6.73 1.91
C THR A 137 6.76 -5.54 0.96
N TYR A 138 5.81 -5.47 0.04
CA TYR A 138 5.50 -4.38 -0.87
C TYR A 138 4.08 -4.54 -1.40
N THR A 139 3.52 -3.48 -1.95
CA THR A 139 2.22 -3.48 -2.63
C THR A 139 2.29 -2.67 -3.92
N ARG A 140 1.28 -2.75 -4.76
CA ARG A 140 1.21 -2.01 -6.02
C ARG A 140 1.32 -0.48 -5.81
N ARG A 141 0.77 0.04 -4.72
CA ARG A 141 0.87 1.47 -4.38
C ARG A 141 2.30 1.97 -4.25
N CYS A 142 3.24 1.11 -3.84
CA CYS A 142 4.65 1.46 -3.75
C CYS A 142 5.27 1.78 -5.13
N PHE A 143 4.60 1.44 -6.23
CA PHE A 143 5.01 1.75 -7.58
C PHE A 143 4.13 2.84 -8.22
N GLU A 144 2.84 2.85 -7.91
CA GLU A 144 1.88 3.83 -8.42
C GLU A 144 2.14 5.24 -7.87
N ILE A 145 2.41 5.37 -6.57
CA ILE A 145 2.65 6.66 -5.91
C ILE A 145 3.91 7.35 -6.45
N PRO A 146 5.09 6.71 -6.48
CA PRO A 146 6.28 7.34 -7.05
C PRO A 146 6.15 7.69 -8.54
N ALA A 147 5.35 6.95 -9.31
CA ALA A 147 5.08 7.26 -10.71
C ALA A 147 4.37 8.61 -10.90
N THR A 148 3.66 9.10 -9.89
CA THR A 148 3.05 10.45 -9.87
C THR A 148 3.99 11.52 -9.29
N GLN A 149 5.22 11.16 -8.90
CA GLN A 149 6.17 12.03 -8.20
C GLN A 149 5.66 12.55 -6.85
N THR A 150 4.70 11.87 -6.25
CA THR A 150 4.19 12.14 -4.90
C THR A 150 5.07 11.44 -3.87
N LEU A 151 5.35 12.08 -2.76
CA LEU A 151 6.16 11.50 -1.69
C LEU A 151 5.46 10.29 -1.07
N MET A 152 6.11 9.14 -1.17
CA MET A 152 5.66 7.89 -0.53
C MET A 152 6.16 7.80 0.91
N LEU A 153 5.24 7.69 1.86
CA LEU A 153 5.51 7.38 3.26
C LEU A 153 4.95 5.98 3.57
N SER A 154 5.82 4.99 3.72
CA SER A 154 5.42 3.58 3.82
C SER A 154 5.88 2.91 5.10
N GLU A 155 5.19 1.84 5.50
CA GLU A 155 5.76 0.88 6.46
C GLU A 155 7.10 0.36 5.92
N TYR A 156 8.10 0.26 6.83
CA TYR A 156 9.44 -0.21 6.47
C TYR A 156 9.46 -1.70 6.19
N THR A 157 10.09 -2.09 5.11
CA THR A 157 10.54 -3.47 4.86
C THR A 157 11.89 -3.45 4.15
N ASP A 158 12.69 -4.52 4.35
CA ASP A 158 13.98 -4.64 3.65
C ASP A 158 13.81 -4.73 2.13
N ASP A 159 12.71 -5.32 1.66
CA ASP A 159 12.43 -5.42 0.23
C ASP A 159 12.14 -4.03 -0.38
N LEU A 160 11.32 -3.21 0.30
CA LEU A 160 11.05 -1.83 -0.15
C LEU A 160 12.31 -0.97 -0.09
N ASN A 161 13.05 -1.03 1.02
CA ASN A 161 14.27 -0.22 1.17
C ASN A 161 15.35 -0.57 0.13
N ARG A 162 15.39 -1.81 -0.35
CA ARG A 162 16.28 -2.19 -1.48
C ARG A 162 15.83 -1.64 -2.83
N MET A 163 14.52 -1.49 -3.04
CA MET A 163 13.96 -0.98 -4.29
C MET A 163 13.89 0.55 -4.32
N PHE A 164 13.56 1.14 -3.19
CA PHE A 164 13.40 2.57 -2.96
C PHE A 164 14.18 2.96 -1.71
N PRO A 165 15.49 3.29 -1.81
CA PRO A 165 16.32 3.61 -0.65
C PRO A 165 15.70 4.72 0.22
N ALA A 166 15.80 4.53 1.53
CA ALA A 166 15.31 5.50 2.51
C ALA A 166 15.98 6.86 2.31
N ASP A 167 15.21 7.93 2.47
CA ASP A 167 15.63 9.33 2.39
C ASP A 167 16.15 9.78 1.01
N GLU A 168 16.18 8.87 0.02
CA GLU A 168 16.48 9.19 -1.37
C GLU A 168 15.22 9.10 -2.24
N CYS A 169 14.48 8.00 -2.13
CA CYS A 169 13.32 7.70 -2.98
C CYS A 169 12.00 7.61 -2.21
N ALA A 170 12.07 7.31 -0.91
CA ALA A 170 10.90 7.12 -0.05
C ALA A 170 11.21 7.42 1.41
N VAL A 171 10.18 7.65 2.20
CA VAL A 171 10.28 7.76 3.64
C VAL A 171 9.54 6.60 4.30
N TYR A 172 10.13 6.04 5.35
CA TYR A 172 9.60 4.85 6.02
C TYR A 172 9.29 5.12 7.48
N PHE A 173 8.34 4.34 8.03
CA PHE A 173 8.03 4.31 9.46
C PHE A 173 7.89 2.86 9.95
N LYS A 174 8.14 2.65 11.25
CA LYS A 174 8.02 1.35 11.95
C LYS A 174 6.99 1.39 13.07
N SER A 175 6.60 2.59 13.52
CA SER A 175 5.59 2.77 14.56
C SER A 175 4.68 3.97 14.26
N PRO A 176 3.50 4.06 14.93
CA PRO A 176 2.63 5.23 14.84
C PRO A 176 3.33 6.54 15.24
N GLU A 177 4.15 6.50 16.28
CA GLU A 177 4.88 7.65 16.81
C GLU A 177 5.89 8.16 15.78
N GLU A 178 6.70 7.26 15.20
CA GLU A 178 7.65 7.59 14.14
C GLU A 178 6.95 8.18 12.92
N MET A 179 5.79 7.59 12.53
CA MET A 179 5.01 8.13 11.42
C MET A 179 4.54 9.56 11.69
N VAL A 180 4.06 9.85 12.91
CA VAL A 180 3.62 11.21 13.32
C VAL A 180 4.78 12.19 13.24
N GLU A 181 5.96 11.84 13.78
CA GLU A 181 7.15 12.68 13.74
C GLU A 181 7.57 13.00 12.31
N LYS A 182 7.67 12.00 11.45
CA LYS A 182 8.02 12.18 10.04
C LYS A 182 6.99 13.01 9.28
N CYS A 183 5.70 12.79 9.52
CA CYS A 183 4.66 13.62 8.92
C CYS A 183 4.78 15.09 9.32
N LYS A 184 5.01 15.39 10.60
CA LYS A 184 5.22 16.76 11.08
C LYS A 184 6.43 17.42 10.43
N TYR A 185 7.55 16.70 10.39
CA TYR A 185 8.78 17.19 9.75
C TYR A 185 8.55 17.52 8.27
N LEU A 186 8.01 16.57 7.50
CA LEU A 186 7.79 16.70 6.06
C LEU A 186 6.76 17.77 5.68
N LEU A 187 5.78 18.05 6.54
CA LEU A 187 4.81 19.13 6.29
C LEU A 187 5.36 20.52 6.59
N SER A 188 6.43 20.62 7.39
CA SER A 188 7.05 21.90 7.78
C SER A 188 8.24 22.31 6.90
N HIS A 189 8.71 21.43 6.03
CA HIS A 189 9.83 21.64 5.11
C HIS A 189 9.41 21.42 3.65
#